data_9ea7b131f80207eb3f27fd5bed2f1271
#
_entry.id   9ea7b131f80207eb3f27fd5bed2f1271
#
_cell.length_a   1.000
_cell.length_b   1.000
_cell.length_c   1.000
_cell.angle_alpha   90.00
_cell.angle_beta   90.00
_cell.angle_gamma   90.00
#
_symmetry.space_group_name_H-M   'P 1'
#
loop_
_entity.id
_entity.type
_entity.pdbx_description
1 polymer ?
#
loop_
_entity_poly.entity_id
_entity_poly.type
_entity_poly.pdbx_seq_one_letter_code
_entity_poly.pdbx_strand_id
1 'polypeptide(L)'
;MTRDVETVAPDDDVSTVLTRLARADFNGFPVTEDGLVVGIVTQGDLVDLFQPSDRTLWIPVGFPPFLESLTYAVDLSWDDLDVGIDMARNAGRPTEAVMTAEVVTVGPDADVDEMLGLLADEERDINRLPVVDGAGALLGIVTREDLLRALRDERNA
;
A
#
# COMPACT_ATOMS: atom_id res chain seq x y z
N MET A 1 3.07 15.08 -14.85
CA MET A 1 2.68 14.83 -13.44
C MET A 1 1.20 15.09 -13.25
N THR A 2 0.59 14.35 -12.37
CA THR A 2 -0.79 14.55 -11.95
C THR A 2 -0.83 15.52 -10.78
N ARG A 3 -1.62 16.57 -10.85
CA ARG A 3 -1.71 17.62 -9.81
C ARG A 3 -2.85 17.40 -8.83
N ASP A 4 -3.97 16.85 -9.29
CA ASP A 4 -5.09 16.46 -8.43
C ASP A 4 -4.83 15.09 -7.81
N VAL A 5 -3.98 15.05 -6.79
CA VAL A 5 -3.56 13.83 -6.13
C VAL A 5 -4.48 13.55 -4.95
N GLU A 6 -5.10 12.38 -4.94
CA GLU A 6 -5.79 11.90 -3.77
C GLU A 6 -4.77 11.51 -2.69
N THR A 7 -5.00 11.98 -1.48
CA THR A 7 -4.16 11.73 -0.31
C THR A 7 -4.97 11.11 0.81
N VAL A 8 -4.29 10.52 1.76
CA VAL A 8 -4.84 10.02 3.02
C VAL A 8 -4.12 10.67 4.20
N ALA A 9 -4.79 10.74 5.34
CA ALA A 9 -4.18 11.23 6.56
C ALA A 9 -3.52 10.09 7.36
N PRO A 10 -2.51 10.38 8.21
CA PRO A 10 -1.84 9.37 9.02
C PRO A 10 -2.78 8.65 10.00
N ASP A 11 -3.83 9.32 10.44
CA ASP A 11 -4.84 8.82 11.37
C ASP A 11 -6.06 8.18 10.69
N ASP A 12 -6.11 8.16 9.35
CA ASP A 12 -7.16 7.44 8.62
C ASP A 12 -7.08 5.94 8.89
N ASP A 13 -8.23 5.29 9.08
CA ASP A 13 -8.29 3.84 9.28
C ASP A 13 -7.88 3.08 8.01
N VAL A 14 -7.14 2.00 8.18
CA VAL A 14 -6.74 1.10 7.08
C VAL A 14 -7.95 0.63 6.26
N SER A 15 -9.10 0.37 6.89
CA SER A 15 -10.35 0.03 6.19
C SER A 15 -10.82 1.10 5.21
N THR A 16 -10.69 2.37 5.59
CA THR A 16 -11.02 3.52 4.73
C THR A 16 -10.08 3.58 3.54
N VAL A 17 -8.78 3.41 3.77
CA VAL A 17 -7.77 3.41 2.71
C VAL A 17 -7.99 2.27 1.72
N LEU A 18 -8.26 1.06 2.22
CA LEU A 18 -8.61 -0.11 1.38
C LEU A 18 -9.84 0.14 0.50
N THR A 19 -10.89 0.72 1.07
CA THR A 19 -12.11 1.05 0.32
C THR A 19 -11.83 2.07 -0.78
N ARG A 20 -10.99 3.06 -0.51
CA ARG A 20 -10.59 4.06 -1.50
C ARG A 20 -9.72 3.45 -2.60
N LEU A 21 -8.74 2.58 -2.25
CA LEU A 21 -7.90 1.88 -3.21
C LEU A 21 -8.71 0.94 -4.13
N ALA A 22 -9.73 0.27 -3.58
CA ALA A 22 -10.59 -0.60 -4.37
C ALA A 22 -11.41 0.14 -5.44
N ARG A 23 -11.61 1.44 -5.27
CA ARG A 23 -12.35 2.31 -6.21
C ARG A 23 -11.44 3.14 -7.11
N ALA A 24 -10.16 3.17 -6.82
CA ALA A 24 -9.19 3.97 -7.55
C ALA A 24 -8.52 3.16 -8.66
N ASP A 25 -8.14 3.85 -9.73
CA ASP A 25 -7.35 3.26 -10.82
C ASP A 25 -5.83 3.26 -10.53
N PHE A 26 -5.44 3.44 -9.27
CA PHE A 26 -4.04 3.50 -8.84
C PHE A 26 -3.80 2.70 -7.56
N ASN A 27 -2.55 2.33 -7.31
CA ASN A 27 -2.16 1.31 -6.34
C ASN A 27 -1.67 1.88 -4.99
N GLY A 28 -1.84 3.17 -4.74
CA GLY A 28 -1.38 3.77 -3.50
C GLY A 28 -1.66 5.26 -3.40
N PHE A 29 -1.57 5.75 -2.16
CA PHE A 29 -1.79 7.16 -1.83
C PHE A 29 -0.58 7.76 -1.12
N PRO A 30 -0.19 9.01 -1.42
CA PRO A 30 0.63 9.78 -0.51
C PRO A 30 -0.13 10.01 0.81
N VAL A 31 0.58 9.88 1.92
CA VAL A 31 0.08 10.22 3.25
C VAL A 31 0.54 11.63 3.57
N THR A 32 -0.41 12.52 3.86
CA THR A 32 -0.12 13.93 4.14
C THR A 32 -0.68 14.35 5.48
N GLU A 33 0.08 15.16 6.18
CA GLU A 33 -0.33 15.86 7.40
C GLU A 33 -0.07 17.35 7.20
N ASP A 34 -1.11 18.17 7.37
CA ASP A 34 -1.04 19.62 7.10
C ASP A 34 -0.49 19.99 5.70
N GLY A 35 -0.78 19.17 4.69
CA GLY A 35 -0.31 19.31 3.32
C GLY A 35 1.11 18.82 3.05
N LEU A 36 1.84 18.41 4.08
CA LEU A 36 3.20 17.87 3.97
C LEU A 36 3.16 16.35 3.77
N VAL A 37 4.01 15.84 2.89
CA VAL A 37 4.15 14.38 2.69
C VAL A 37 4.90 13.78 3.86
N VAL A 38 4.25 12.88 4.58
CA VAL A 38 4.81 12.16 5.74
C VAL A 38 5.01 10.67 5.48
N GLY A 39 4.45 10.16 4.39
CA GLY A 39 4.55 8.75 4.04
C GLY A 39 3.89 8.44 2.71
N ILE A 40 3.91 7.17 2.36
CA ILE A 40 3.15 6.60 1.26
C ILE A 40 2.55 5.27 1.70
N VAL A 41 1.32 5.00 1.33
CA VAL A 41 0.66 3.72 1.54
C VAL A 41 0.28 3.12 0.19
N THR A 42 0.68 1.89 -0.03
CA THR A 42 0.45 1.17 -1.28
C THR A 42 -0.40 -0.07 -1.06
N GLN A 43 -0.90 -0.63 -2.14
CA GLN A 43 -1.62 -1.91 -2.10
C GLN A 43 -0.73 -3.02 -1.50
N GLY A 44 0.58 -3.01 -1.76
CA GLY A 44 1.53 -3.96 -1.18
C GLY A 44 1.58 -3.90 0.34
N ASP A 45 1.66 -2.69 0.91
CA ASP A 45 1.66 -2.48 2.36
C ASP A 45 0.40 -3.06 3.03
N LEU A 46 -0.73 -2.98 2.33
CA LEU A 46 -2.01 -3.48 2.84
C LEU A 46 -2.17 -4.99 2.66
N VAL A 47 -1.66 -5.55 1.57
CA VAL A 47 -1.67 -7.01 1.35
C VAL A 47 -0.87 -7.73 2.42
N ASP A 48 0.27 -7.17 2.84
CA ASP A 48 1.11 -7.75 3.89
C ASP A 48 0.40 -7.83 5.25
N LEU A 49 -0.57 -6.95 5.50
CA LEU A 49 -1.39 -6.99 6.72
C LEU A 49 -2.37 -8.16 6.77
N PHE A 50 -2.75 -8.67 5.60
CA PHE A 50 -3.76 -9.72 5.47
C PHE A 50 -3.15 -11.08 5.12
N GLN A 51 -1.82 -11.20 5.13
CA GLN A 51 -1.17 -12.50 5.02
C GLN A 51 -1.51 -13.32 6.27
N PRO A 52 -2.00 -14.55 6.09
CA PRO A 52 -2.27 -15.42 7.21
C PRO A 52 -0.97 -15.62 7.99
N SER A 53 -0.97 -15.20 9.24
CA SER A 53 0.11 -15.56 10.16
C SER A 53 0.13 -17.07 10.26
N ASP A 54 1.30 -17.69 10.10
CA ASP A 54 1.53 -19.12 10.32
C ASP A 54 1.26 -19.49 11.80
N ARG A 55 0.00 -19.42 12.20
CA ARG A 55 -0.46 -19.94 13.49
C ARG A 55 -0.85 -21.39 13.29
N THR A 56 0.11 -22.27 13.52
CA THR A 56 -0.19 -23.70 13.67
C THR A 56 -0.99 -23.86 14.95
N LEU A 57 -2.29 -24.05 14.81
CA LEU A 57 -3.16 -24.39 15.93
C LEU A 57 -2.89 -25.86 16.28
N TRP A 58 -2.17 -26.10 17.38
CA TRP A 58 -2.02 -27.43 17.93
C TRP A 58 -3.33 -27.84 18.62
N ILE A 59 -4.11 -28.71 17.94
CA ILE A 59 -5.24 -29.39 18.58
C ILE A 59 -4.69 -30.67 19.17
N PRO A 60 -4.83 -30.91 20.48
CA PRO A 60 -4.39 -32.17 21.07
C PRO A 60 -5.18 -33.33 20.48
N VAL A 61 -4.51 -34.17 19.73
CA VAL A 61 -5.05 -35.37 19.11
C VAL A 61 -5.27 -36.44 20.20
N GLY A 62 -6.49 -36.64 20.62
CA GLY A 62 -6.85 -37.60 21.64
C GLY A 62 -8.32 -38.02 21.64
N PHE A 63 -9.02 -37.88 20.51
CA PHE A 63 -10.45 -38.17 20.41
C PHE A 63 -10.81 -39.24 19.37
N PRO A 64 -11.96 -39.96 19.57
CA PRO A 64 -12.33 -41.13 18.78
C PRO A 64 -12.51 -40.84 17.28
N PRO A 65 -12.39 -41.87 16.39
CA PRO A 65 -12.26 -41.72 14.94
C PRO A 65 -13.46 -41.11 14.21
N PHE A 66 -14.61 -40.94 14.85
CA PHE A 66 -15.77 -40.28 14.24
C PHE A 66 -15.69 -38.74 14.26
N LEU A 67 -14.68 -38.17 14.91
CA LEU A 67 -14.43 -36.72 14.94
C LEU A 67 -13.50 -36.23 13.83
N GLU A 68 -12.91 -37.12 13.03
CA GLU A 68 -12.09 -36.70 11.88
C GLU A 68 -12.89 -35.86 10.86
N SER A 69 -14.16 -36.24 10.63
CA SER A 69 -15.04 -35.47 9.74
C SER A 69 -15.45 -34.09 10.32
N LEU A 70 -15.52 -33.99 11.65
CA LEU A 70 -15.79 -32.74 12.38
C LEU A 70 -14.54 -31.85 12.44
N THR A 71 -13.36 -32.46 12.55
CA THR A 71 -12.08 -31.72 12.51
C THR A 71 -11.90 -31.04 11.16
N TYR A 72 -12.29 -31.70 10.05
CA TYR A 72 -12.23 -31.13 8.70
C TYR A 72 -13.20 -29.94 8.52
N ALA A 73 -14.40 -30.03 9.08
CA ALA A 73 -15.39 -28.95 9.02
C ALA A 73 -15.03 -27.78 9.94
N VAL A 74 -14.33 -28.05 11.04
CA VAL A 74 -13.85 -27.06 12.00
C VAL A 74 -12.61 -26.33 11.46
N ASP A 75 -11.70 -27.02 10.76
CA ASP A 75 -10.54 -26.39 10.12
C ASP A 75 -10.93 -25.32 9.09
N LEU A 76 -11.90 -25.61 8.24
CA LEU A 76 -12.42 -24.64 7.26
C LEU A 76 -13.09 -23.43 7.92
N SER A 77 -13.74 -23.67 9.07
CA SER A 77 -14.44 -22.61 9.81
C SER A 77 -13.50 -21.75 10.65
N TRP A 78 -12.38 -22.30 11.11
CA TRP A 78 -11.40 -21.57 11.93
C TRP A 78 -10.47 -20.71 11.06
N ASP A 79 -10.09 -21.17 9.87
CA ASP A 79 -9.34 -20.36 8.90
C ASP A 79 -10.14 -19.13 8.47
N ASP A 80 -11.45 -19.29 8.22
CA ASP A 80 -12.34 -18.18 7.90
C ASP A 80 -12.52 -17.21 9.09
N LEU A 81 -12.54 -17.73 10.32
CA LEU A 81 -12.63 -16.93 11.54
C LEU A 81 -11.33 -16.19 11.86
N ASP A 82 -10.17 -16.82 11.70
CA ASP A 82 -8.86 -16.19 11.90
C ASP A 82 -8.62 -15.06 10.90
N VAL A 83 -8.94 -15.27 9.63
CA VAL A 83 -8.89 -14.23 8.60
C VAL A 83 -9.84 -13.08 8.97
N GLY A 84 -11.05 -13.38 9.44
CA GLY A 84 -12.02 -12.36 9.85
C GLY A 84 -11.58 -11.55 11.08
N ILE A 85 -10.94 -12.19 12.06
CA ILE A 85 -10.42 -11.54 13.28
C ILE A 85 -9.19 -10.68 12.95
N ASP A 86 -8.27 -11.18 12.13
CA ASP A 86 -7.10 -10.43 11.71
C ASP A 86 -7.48 -9.25 10.81
N MET A 87 -8.45 -9.42 9.92
CA MET A 87 -9.03 -8.32 9.14
C MET A 87 -9.67 -7.25 10.05
N ALA A 88 -10.48 -7.65 11.03
CA ALA A 88 -11.12 -6.72 11.95
C ALA A 88 -10.10 -6.00 12.84
N ARG A 89 -9.05 -6.70 13.27
CA ARG A 89 -7.97 -6.14 14.09
C ARG A 89 -7.11 -5.16 13.30
N ASN A 90 -6.80 -5.46 12.04
CA ASN A 90 -5.97 -4.63 11.18
C ASN A 90 -6.75 -3.49 10.53
N ALA A 91 -8.05 -3.64 10.30
CA ALA A 91 -8.91 -2.63 9.69
C ALA A 91 -9.01 -1.32 10.50
N GLY A 92 -8.92 -1.41 11.83
CA GLY A 92 -8.94 -0.28 12.74
C GLY A 92 -7.57 0.35 13.00
N ARG A 93 -6.48 -0.16 12.40
CA ARG A 93 -5.15 0.45 12.56
C ARG A 93 -5.07 1.77 11.81
N PRO A 94 -4.36 2.78 12.35
CA PRO A 94 -4.12 4.02 11.62
C PRO A 94 -3.13 3.78 10.45
N THR A 95 -3.28 4.55 9.40
CA THR A 95 -2.42 4.50 8.21
C THR A 95 -0.94 4.66 8.55
N GLU A 96 -0.61 5.52 9.52
CA GLU A 96 0.77 5.73 9.99
C GLU A 96 1.47 4.47 10.50
N ALA A 97 0.71 3.48 11.00
CA ALA A 97 1.24 2.22 11.49
C ALA A 97 1.69 1.26 10.37
N VAL A 98 1.22 1.48 9.16
CA VAL A 98 1.42 0.58 8.00
C VAL A 98 2.10 1.25 6.82
N MET A 99 2.09 2.58 6.74
CA MET A 99 2.73 3.34 5.66
C MET A 99 4.24 3.19 5.65
N THR A 100 4.84 3.42 4.49
CA THR A 100 6.28 3.63 4.36
C THR A 100 6.57 5.10 4.67
N ALA A 101 7.31 5.38 5.75
CA ALA A 101 7.63 6.73 6.19
C ALA A 101 8.81 7.36 5.43
N GLU A 102 9.75 6.54 4.94
CA GLU A 102 10.88 6.99 4.13
C GLU A 102 10.46 7.12 2.65
N VAL A 103 9.83 8.23 2.31
CA VAL A 103 9.35 8.48 0.94
C VAL A 103 10.44 9.16 0.14
N VAL A 104 10.77 8.59 -1.02
CA VAL A 104 11.58 9.27 -2.02
C VAL A 104 10.71 10.28 -2.75
N THR A 105 11.06 11.55 -2.65
CA THR A 105 10.36 12.67 -3.27
C THR A 105 11.28 13.40 -4.25
N VAL A 106 10.69 14.13 -5.18
CA VAL A 106 11.42 14.99 -6.12
C VAL A 106 10.89 16.41 -6.05
N GLY A 107 11.72 17.37 -6.40
CA GLY A 107 11.30 18.76 -6.56
C GLY A 107 10.56 19.00 -7.87
N PRO A 108 9.86 20.14 -8.00
CA PRO A 108 9.13 20.50 -9.24
C PRO A 108 10.06 20.75 -10.44
N ASP A 109 11.34 21.01 -10.18
CA ASP A 109 12.36 21.25 -11.21
C ASP A 109 13.24 20.03 -11.50
N ALA A 110 12.92 18.85 -10.92
CA ALA A 110 13.64 17.60 -11.19
C ALA A 110 13.54 17.23 -12.67
N ASP A 111 14.66 16.83 -13.26
CA ASP A 111 14.67 16.43 -14.65
C ASP A 111 14.17 14.98 -14.86
N VAL A 112 13.83 14.66 -16.10
CA VAL A 112 13.28 13.35 -16.46
C VAL A 112 14.28 12.23 -16.22
N ASP A 113 15.58 12.47 -16.46
CA ASP A 113 16.64 11.46 -16.27
C ASP A 113 16.83 11.13 -14.79
N GLU A 114 16.75 12.11 -13.90
CA GLU A 114 16.77 11.89 -12.44
C GLU A 114 15.58 11.04 -12.00
N MET A 115 14.37 11.38 -12.44
CA MET A 115 13.17 10.65 -12.10
C MET A 115 13.19 9.22 -12.67
N LEU A 116 13.70 9.04 -13.89
CA LEU A 116 13.87 7.71 -14.49
C LEU A 116 14.85 6.85 -13.70
N GLY A 117 15.96 7.44 -13.24
CA GLY A 117 16.93 6.75 -12.40
C GLY A 117 16.31 6.22 -11.11
N LEU A 118 15.48 7.03 -10.47
CA LEU A 118 14.77 6.64 -9.23
C LEU A 118 13.72 5.55 -9.47
N LEU A 119 12.95 5.64 -10.56
CA LEU A 119 11.90 4.67 -10.90
C LEU A 119 12.44 3.38 -11.54
N ALA A 120 13.67 3.39 -12.03
CA ALA A 120 14.35 2.21 -12.57
C ALA A 120 15.14 1.43 -11.50
N ASP A 121 15.26 1.97 -10.30
CA ASP A 121 15.96 1.32 -9.20
C ASP A 121 15.14 0.13 -8.67
N GLU A 122 15.56 -1.07 -9.06
CA GLU A 122 14.88 -2.33 -8.70
C GLU A 122 14.99 -2.64 -7.20
N GLU A 123 16.01 -2.13 -6.51
CA GLU A 123 16.19 -2.35 -5.07
C GLU A 123 15.15 -1.58 -4.24
N ARG A 124 14.67 -0.46 -4.77
CA ARG A 124 13.71 0.42 -4.07
C ARG A 124 12.26 0.14 -4.41
N ASP A 125 11.99 -0.56 -5.50
CA ASP A 125 10.63 -0.86 -6.01
C ASP A 125 9.70 0.37 -6.04
N ILE A 126 10.25 1.51 -6.45
CA ILE A 126 9.53 2.78 -6.50
C ILE A 126 8.75 2.87 -7.81
N ASN A 127 7.44 2.97 -7.71
CA ASN A 127 6.55 3.11 -8.88
C ASN A 127 5.97 4.51 -9.03
N ARG A 128 6.13 5.35 -8.01
CA ARG A 128 5.57 6.70 -7.92
C ARG A 128 6.50 7.60 -7.15
N LEU A 129 6.61 8.82 -7.64
CA LEU A 129 7.40 9.87 -7.01
C LEU A 129 6.48 11.04 -6.65
N PRO A 130 6.21 11.28 -5.37
CA PRO A 130 5.59 12.53 -4.95
C PRO A 130 6.48 13.71 -5.29
N VAL A 131 5.89 14.72 -5.89
CA VAL A 131 6.54 16.00 -6.19
C VAL A 131 6.21 16.96 -5.07
N VAL A 132 7.22 17.46 -4.40
CA VAL A 132 7.07 18.36 -3.25
C VAL A 132 7.80 19.68 -3.48
N ASP A 133 7.32 20.74 -2.83
CA ASP A 133 8.03 22.00 -2.81
C ASP A 133 9.18 22.02 -1.80
N GLY A 134 9.86 23.16 -1.65
CA GLY A 134 10.97 23.31 -0.71
C GLY A 134 10.59 23.14 0.77
N ALA A 135 9.31 23.20 1.11
CA ALA A 135 8.79 22.97 2.44
C ALA A 135 8.30 21.52 2.68
N GLY A 136 8.29 20.69 1.62
CA GLY A 136 7.78 19.31 1.67
C GLY A 136 6.29 19.19 1.39
N ALA A 137 5.62 20.27 0.96
CA ALA A 137 4.21 20.22 0.59
C ALA A 137 4.01 19.52 -0.75
N LEU A 138 2.97 18.68 -0.82
CA LEU A 138 2.66 17.91 -2.02
C LEU A 138 2.15 18.83 -3.14
N LEU A 139 2.82 18.80 -4.29
CA LEU A 139 2.44 19.53 -5.50
C LEU A 139 1.81 18.61 -6.54
N GLY A 140 2.19 17.35 -6.57
CA GLY A 140 1.72 16.39 -7.55
C GLY A 140 2.38 15.03 -7.37
N ILE A 141 2.13 14.14 -8.30
CA ILE A 141 2.74 12.82 -8.35
C ILE A 141 3.18 12.48 -9.77
N VAL A 142 4.32 11.85 -9.92
CA VAL A 142 4.85 11.33 -11.18
C VAL A 142 4.91 9.81 -11.08
N THR A 143 4.37 9.15 -12.09
CA THR A 143 4.41 7.70 -12.22
C THR A 143 5.36 7.28 -13.34
N ARG A 144 5.75 6.01 -13.35
CA ARG A 144 6.52 5.42 -14.46
C ARG A 144 5.82 5.64 -15.82
N GLU A 145 4.49 5.54 -15.84
CA GLU A 145 3.69 5.76 -17.05
C GLU A 145 3.77 7.19 -17.56
N ASP A 146 3.75 8.18 -16.64
CA ASP A 146 3.90 9.60 -17.00
C ASP A 146 5.23 9.86 -17.71
N LEU A 147 6.33 9.27 -17.21
CA LEU A 147 7.65 9.42 -17.82
C LEU A 147 7.75 8.72 -19.17
N LEU A 148 7.19 7.53 -19.31
CA LEU A 148 7.15 6.85 -20.61
C LEU A 148 6.36 7.64 -21.64
N ARG A 149 5.29 8.29 -21.23
CA ARG A 149 4.50 9.19 -22.09
C ARG A 149 5.30 10.41 -22.49
N ALA A 150 6.01 11.06 -21.55
CA ALA A 150 6.86 12.21 -21.84
C ALA A 150 7.96 11.87 -22.85
N LEU A 151 8.67 10.76 -22.66
CA LEU A 151 9.71 10.28 -23.58
C LEU A 151 9.17 9.98 -24.98
N ARG A 152 7.98 9.40 -25.08
CA ARG A 152 7.33 9.15 -26.36
C ARG A 152 7.04 10.48 -27.09
N ASP A 153 6.57 11.46 -26.37
CA ASP A 153 6.18 12.75 -26.93
C ASP A 153 7.42 13.55 -27.40
N GLU A 154 8.53 13.48 -26.68
CA GLU A 154 9.82 14.03 -27.11
C GLU A 154 10.35 13.39 -28.41
N ARG A 155 10.19 12.07 -28.57
CA ARG A 155 10.63 11.37 -29.80
C ARG A 155 9.76 11.69 -31.02
N ASN A 156 8.52 12.10 -30.80
CA ASN A 156 7.59 12.46 -31.88
C ASN A 156 7.56 13.96 -32.20
N ALA A 157 8.28 14.74 -31.43
CA ALA A 157 8.49 16.18 -31.68
C ALA A 157 9.73 16.39 -32.55
#